data_c29589a17d3c6cd88a2facb32739186a
#
_entry.id   c29589a17d3c6cd88a2facb32739186a
#
_cell.length_a   1.000
_cell.length_b   1.000
_cell.length_c   1.000
_cell.angle_alpha   90.00
_cell.angle_beta   90.00
_cell.angle_gamma   90.00
#
_symmetry.space_group_name_H-M   'P 1'
#
loop_
_entity.id
_entity.type
_entity.pdbx_description
1 polymer ?
#
loop_
_entity_poly.entity_id
_entity_poly.type
_entity_poly.pdbx_seq_one_letter_code
_entity_poly.pdbx_strand_id
1 'polypeptide(L)'
;MNQEQIDQLKDLIDYERKRKSPPKDFPKLPDLPGKRYTDKEFFDLEKEYLWKQSWLLAGHLDEIPEVGSYKLWDKAGQPVILVRKSKENVTAFYNMCRHRGAAIVLDEFGQSDKLVCGYHGWTYDHDGNLIGKRDPKDFVDFDDSCRSLHKVKVELLGNLIFVNFDLDAESLKENLGVIYDEIQEFQFENLSLIDHYTYRLKCNWKIALEANMEVYHVQSIHCLLYTSDAADEGLGVDLGGRRII
;
A
#
# COMPACT_ATOMS: atom_id res chain seq x y z
N MET A 1 26.55 -13.45 -5.20
CA MET A 1 27.76 -12.81 -4.59
C MET A 1 28.98 -13.64 -4.93
N ASN A 2 30.06 -13.02 -5.41
CA ASN A 2 31.32 -13.72 -5.66
C ASN A 2 32.17 -13.85 -4.37
N GLN A 3 33.26 -14.65 -4.41
CA GLN A 3 34.07 -14.92 -3.22
C GLN A 3 34.72 -13.66 -2.65
N GLU A 4 35.18 -12.74 -3.50
CA GLU A 4 35.78 -11.46 -3.09
C GLU A 4 34.77 -10.61 -2.28
N GLN A 5 33.51 -10.51 -2.74
CA GLN A 5 32.43 -9.80 -2.03
C GLN A 5 32.12 -10.45 -0.68
N ILE A 6 32.16 -11.77 -0.61
CA ILE A 6 31.98 -12.51 0.65
C ILE A 6 33.08 -12.18 1.65
N ASP A 7 34.33 -12.16 1.20
CA ASP A 7 35.47 -11.89 2.07
C ASP A 7 35.49 -10.43 2.53
N GLN A 8 35.17 -9.47 1.65
CA GLN A 8 34.98 -8.06 2.02
C GLN A 8 33.86 -7.88 3.09
N LEU A 9 32.75 -8.60 2.93
CA LEU A 9 31.64 -8.53 3.92
C LEU A 9 32.07 -9.11 5.28
N LYS A 10 32.82 -10.21 5.30
CA LYS A 10 33.37 -10.77 6.55
C LYS A 10 34.30 -9.77 7.25
N ASP A 11 35.18 -9.12 6.49
CA ASP A 11 36.10 -8.13 7.07
C ASP A 11 35.34 -6.91 7.65
N LEU A 12 34.26 -6.46 6.98
CA LEU A 12 33.41 -5.40 7.49
C LEU A 12 32.68 -5.81 8.76
N ILE A 13 32.11 -7.02 8.81
CA ILE A 13 31.45 -7.57 10.00
C ILE A 13 32.47 -7.65 11.16
N ASP A 14 33.65 -8.15 10.91
CA ASP A 14 34.69 -8.26 11.93
C ASP A 14 35.16 -6.88 12.44
N TYR A 15 35.28 -5.91 11.54
CA TYR A 15 35.56 -4.53 11.91
C TYR A 15 34.46 -3.95 12.82
N GLU A 16 33.18 -4.09 12.42
CA GLU A 16 32.04 -3.58 13.20
C GLU A 16 31.93 -4.24 14.58
N ARG A 17 32.20 -5.54 14.68
CA ARG A 17 32.19 -6.27 15.97
C ARG A 17 33.30 -5.84 16.91
N LYS A 18 34.44 -5.40 16.38
CA LYS A 18 35.63 -5.04 17.18
C LYS A 18 35.69 -3.56 17.54
N ARG A 19 35.10 -2.67 16.74
CA ARG A 19 35.13 -1.22 17.01
C ARG A 19 34.41 -0.87 18.29
N LYS A 20 34.96 0.10 19.04
CA LYS A 20 34.42 0.62 20.29
C LYS A 20 34.03 2.10 20.19
N SER A 21 34.19 2.71 19.04
CA SER A 21 33.86 4.10 18.76
C SER A 21 33.41 4.23 17.30
N PRO A 22 32.68 5.29 16.96
CA PRO A 22 32.34 5.57 15.56
C PRO A 22 33.60 5.66 14.69
N PRO A 23 33.52 5.37 13.38
CA PRO A 23 34.60 5.65 12.44
C PRO A 23 35.04 7.11 12.53
N LYS A 24 36.31 7.39 12.21
CA LYS A 24 36.91 8.73 12.35
C LYS A 24 36.12 9.82 11.62
N ASP A 25 35.59 9.48 10.44
CA ASP A 25 34.86 10.40 9.56
C ASP A 25 33.33 10.19 9.65
N PHE A 26 32.84 9.59 10.74
CA PHE A 26 31.41 9.37 10.91
C PHE A 26 30.67 10.71 11.05
N PRO A 27 29.69 10.99 10.19
CA PRO A 27 29.03 12.28 10.20
C PRO A 27 28.25 12.50 11.52
N LYS A 28 28.32 13.73 12.03
CA LYS A 28 27.44 14.12 13.13
C LYS A 28 26.01 14.19 12.61
N LEU A 29 25.13 13.37 13.15
CA LEU A 29 23.72 13.38 12.80
C LEU A 29 23.05 14.58 13.49
N PRO A 30 22.31 15.43 12.76
CA PRO A 30 21.52 16.50 13.36
C PRO A 30 20.30 15.92 14.10
N ASP A 31 19.87 16.64 15.13
CA ASP A 31 18.60 16.34 15.78
C ASP A 31 17.44 16.53 14.79
N LEU A 32 16.49 15.59 14.79
CA LEU A 32 15.27 15.71 14.01
C LEU A 32 14.23 16.53 14.78
N PRO A 33 13.73 17.65 14.19
CA PRO A 33 12.71 18.45 14.85
C PRO A 33 11.42 17.64 15.09
N GLY A 34 10.93 17.60 16.33
CA GLY A 34 9.68 16.90 16.67
C GLY A 34 8.45 17.38 15.88
N LYS A 35 8.47 18.61 15.38
CA LYS A 35 7.44 19.15 14.46
C LYS A 35 7.20 18.29 13.23
N ARG A 36 8.20 17.58 12.73
CA ARG A 36 8.06 16.64 11.61
C ARG A 36 6.96 15.58 11.84
N TYR A 37 6.66 15.27 13.10
CA TYR A 37 5.68 14.26 13.49
C TYR A 37 4.38 14.83 14.03
N THR A 38 4.38 16.08 14.49
CA THR A 38 3.25 16.66 15.21
C THR A 38 2.62 17.88 14.54
N ASP A 39 3.30 18.48 13.55
CA ASP A 39 2.83 19.67 12.86
C ASP A 39 1.80 19.29 11.79
N LYS A 40 0.63 19.96 11.86
CA LYS A 40 -0.45 19.72 10.90
C LYS A 40 -0.11 20.21 9.50
N GLU A 41 0.57 21.36 9.38
CA GLU A 41 0.95 21.93 8.08
C GLU A 41 1.94 21.00 7.36
N PHE A 42 2.89 20.44 8.12
CA PHE A 42 3.81 19.44 7.59
C PHE A 42 3.07 18.20 7.09
N PHE A 43 2.10 17.69 7.85
CA PHE A 43 1.28 16.56 7.45
C PHE A 43 0.41 16.85 6.21
N ASP A 44 -0.10 18.06 6.08
CA ASP A 44 -0.86 18.48 4.90
C ASP A 44 0.02 18.54 3.64
N LEU A 45 1.30 18.95 3.77
CA LEU A 45 2.30 18.85 2.70
C LEU A 45 2.57 17.38 2.31
N GLU A 46 2.72 16.48 3.29
CA GLU A 46 2.89 15.06 3.01
C GLU A 46 1.71 14.47 2.22
N LYS A 47 0.48 14.84 2.59
CA LYS A 47 -0.71 14.41 1.84
C LYS A 47 -0.70 14.89 0.39
N GLU A 48 -0.28 16.12 0.15
CA GLU A 48 -0.31 16.73 -1.18
C GLU A 48 0.83 16.24 -2.07
N TYR A 49 2.05 16.20 -1.53
CA TYR A 49 3.26 15.97 -2.33
C TYR A 49 3.83 14.56 -2.20
N LEU A 50 3.42 13.79 -1.21
CA LEU A 50 3.84 12.41 -1.03
C LEU A 50 2.70 11.44 -1.36
N TRP A 51 1.63 11.45 -0.55
CA TRP A 51 0.57 10.44 -0.69
C TRP A 51 -0.20 10.51 -2.01
N LYS A 52 -0.39 11.70 -2.57
CA LYS A 52 -1.07 11.85 -3.86
C LYS A 52 -0.20 11.59 -5.09
N GLN A 53 1.11 11.61 -4.94
CA GLN A 53 2.06 11.52 -6.05
C GLN A 53 2.89 10.23 -6.03
N SER A 54 2.75 9.41 -4.99
CA SER A 54 3.47 8.14 -4.86
C SER A 54 2.61 6.95 -5.25
N TRP A 55 3.26 5.90 -5.72
CA TRP A 55 2.63 4.60 -5.86
C TRP A 55 2.38 3.99 -4.48
N LEU A 56 1.12 3.64 -4.20
CA LEU A 56 0.68 3.10 -2.92
C LEU A 56 0.20 1.66 -3.12
N LEU A 57 0.67 0.75 -2.29
CA LEU A 57 0.15 -0.63 -2.26
C LEU A 57 -1.30 -0.60 -1.76
N ALA A 58 -2.22 -1.02 -2.62
CA ALA A 58 -3.65 -0.97 -2.34
C ALA A 58 -4.28 -2.36 -2.09
N GLY A 59 -3.60 -3.44 -2.50
CA GLY A 59 -4.12 -4.78 -2.27
C GLY A 59 -3.40 -5.86 -3.04
N HIS A 60 -4.02 -7.04 -3.03
CA HIS A 60 -3.58 -8.22 -3.74
C HIS A 60 -4.73 -8.75 -4.62
N LEU A 61 -4.41 -9.39 -5.76
CA LEU A 61 -5.42 -9.89 -6.69
C LEU A 61 -6.34 -10.96 -6.08
N ASP A 62 -5.86 -11.71 -5.08
CA ASP A 62 -6.68 -12.71 -4.37
C ASP A 62 -7.80 -12.08 -3.53
N GLU A 63 -7.70 -10.79 -3.20
CA GLU A 63 -8.77 -10.06 -2.52
C GLU A 63 -9.95 -9.72 -3.46
N ILE A 64 -9.69 -9.75 -4.77
CA ILE A 64 -10.69 -9.52 -5.82
C ILE A 64 -10.58 -10.64 -6.88
N PRO A 65 -10.89 -11.91 -6.53
CA PRO A 65 -10.50 -13.09 -7.32
C PRO A 65 -11.22 -13.19 -8.67
N GLU A 66 -12.48 -12.75 -8.75
CA GLU A 66 -13.34 -12.94 -9.92
C GLU A 66 -13.57 -11.62 -10.66
N VAL A 67 -13.89 -11.72 -11.95
CA VAL A 67 -14.34 -10.55 -12.73
C VAL A 67 -15.58 -9.95 -12.07
N GLY A 68 -15.57 -8.64 -11.88
CA GLY A 68 -16.60 -7.90 -11.15
C GLY A 68 -16.41 -7.88 -9.63
N SER A 69 -15.46 -8.65 -9.07
CA SER A 69 -15.08 -8.46 -7.67
C SER A 69 -14.48 -7.07 -7.47
N TYR A 70 -14.79 -6.45 -6.33
CA TYR A 70 -14.23 -5.15 -5.98
C TYR A 70 -13.75 -5.13 -4.53
N LYS A 71 -12.81 -4.20 -4.27
CA LYS A 71 -12.34 -3.83 -2.94
C LYS A 71 -12.46 -2.32 -2.76
N LEU A 72 -13.04 -1.89 -1.64
CA LEU A 72 -12.98 -0.50 -1.19
C LEU A 72 -11.69 -0.28 -0.37
N TRP A 73 -10.81 0.55 -0.88
CA TRP A 73 -9.56 0.92 -0.23
C TRP A 73 -9.58 2.39 0.18
N ASP A 74 -9.41 2.70 1.48
CA ASP A 74 -9.56 4.04 2.05
C ASP A 74 -8.36 4.50 2.91
N LYS A 75 -7.17 3.94 2.68
CA LYS A 75 -6.02 4.13 3.58
C LYS A 75 -5.32 5.49 3.39
N ALA A 76 -5.40 6.11 2.22
CA ALA A 76 -4.77 7.41 1.93
C ALA A 76 -5.71 8.62 2.10
N GLY A 77 -6.83 8.45 2.81
CA GLY A 77 -7.82 9.52 3.05
C GLY A 77 -8.70 9.85 1.85
N GLN A 78 -8.61 9.07 0.77
CA GLN A 78 -9.47 9.13 -0.41
C GLN A 78 -9.98 7.72 -0.68
N PRO A 79 -11.30 7.48 -0.57
CA PRO A 79 -11.85 6.14 -0.82
C PRO A 79 -11.77 5.79 -2.30
N VAL A 80 -11.13 4.67 -2.61
CA VAL A 80 -10.92 4.15 -3.96
C VAL A 80 -11.61 2.79 -4.09
N ILE A 81 -12.33 2.58 -5.19
CA ILE A 81 -12.86 1.27 -5.57
C ILE A 81 -11.85 0.63 -6.53
N LEU A 82 -11.30 -0.51 -6.16
CA LEU A 82 -10.54 -1.39 -7.05
C LEU A 82 -11.49 -2.43 -7.63
N VAL A 83 -11.54 -2.58 -8.95
CA VAL A 83 -12.46 -3.52 -9.60
C VAL A 83 -11.68 -4.47 -10.49
N ARG A 84 -11.90 -5.77 -10.32
CA ARG A 84 -11.37 -6.79 -11.23
C ARG A 84 -12.11 -6.73 -12.56
N LYS A 85 -11.52 -6.10 -13.55
CA LYS A 85 -12.14 -5.97 -14.88
C LYS A 85 -11.98 -7.23 -15.74
N SER A 86 -10.83 -7.88 -15.65
CA SER A 86 -10.52 -9.14 -16.33
C SER A 86 -9.52 -9.95 -15.50
N LYS A 87 -9.14 -11.11 -15.99
CA LYS A 87 -8.14 -11.95 -15.30
C LYS A 87 -6.84 -11.21 -14.99
N GLU A 88 -6.42 -10.29 -15.84
CA GLU A 88 -5.13 -9.61 -15.76
C GLU A 88 -5.26 -8.09 -15.51
N ASN A 89 -6.49 -7.56 -15.48
CA ASN A 89 -6.71 -6.13 -15.41
C ASN A 89 -7.58 -5.73 -14.22
N VAL A 90 -7.11 -4.73 -13.51
CA VAL A 90 -7.83 -4.02 -12.45
C VAL A 90 -8.05 -2.59 -12.90
N THR A 91 -9.21 -2.04 -12.59
CA THR A 91 -9.50 -0.60 -12.74
C THR A 91 -9.71 0.01 -11.36
N ALA A 92 -9.39 1.29 -11.23
CA ALA A 92 -9.51 2.02 -9.98
C ALA A 92 -10.24 3.35 -10.17
N PHE A 93 -11.14 3.66 -9.25
CA PHE A 93 -11.95 4.88 -9.28
C PHE A 93 -12.09 5.46 -7.89
N TYR A 94 -12.22 6.80 -7.80
CA TYR A 94 -12.74 7.38 -6.57
C TYR A 94 -14.14 6.83 -6.26
N ASN A 95 -14.39 6.43 -5.03
CA ASN A 95 -15.71 5.95 -4.58
C ASN A 95 -16.69 7.13 -4.44
N MET A 96 -16.97 7.78 -5.55
CA MET A 96 -17.78 8.98 -5.59
C MET A 96 -18.63 9.04 -6.87
N CYS A 97 -19.95 8.97 -6.72
CA CYS A 97 -20.89 9.05 -7.82
C CYS A 97 -20.86 10.44 -8.49
N ARG A 98 -20.80 10.47 -9.81
CA ARG A 98 -20.74 11.70 -10.62
C ARG A 98 -22.04 12.51 -10.64
N HIS A 99 -23.10 12.00 -10.02
CA HIS A 99 -24.35 12.73 -9.86
C HIS A 99 -24.25 13.76 -8.73
N ARG A 100 -24.11 13.31 -7.46
CA ARG A 100 -24.11 14.15 -6.26
C ARG A 100 -23.08 13.72 -5.22
N GLY A 101 -22.02 13.02 -5.59
CA GLY A 101 -20.92 12.69 -4.72
C GLY A 101 -21.17 11.58 -3.70
N ALA A 102 -22.31 10.87 -3.76
CA ALA A 102 -22.55 9.75 -2.86
C ALA A 102 -21.58 8.60 -3.13
N ALA A 103 -21.20 7.87 -2.08
CA ALA A 103 -20.46 6.64 -2.21
C ALA A 103 -21.20 5.63 -3.10
N ILE A 104 -20.48 4.92 -3.95
CA ILE A 104 -21.05 3.93 -4.88
C ILE A 104 -21.11 2.58 -4.18
N VAL A 105 -20.03 2.17 -3.52
CA VAL A 105 -19.94 0.96 -2.71
C VAL A 105 -19.72 1.34 -1.26
N LEU A 106 -20.27 0.54 -0.33
CA LEU A 106 -20.19 0.78 1.12
C LEU A 106 -19.42 -0.34 1.83
N ASP A 107 -19.49 -1.56 1.29
CA ASP A 107 -18.80 -2.72 1.82
C ASP A 107 -17.36 -2.75 1.35
N GLU A 108 -16.46 -3.24 2.19
CA GLU A 108 -15.02 -3.34 1.87
C GLU A 108 -14.77 -4.27 0.68
N PHE A 109 -15.55 -5.34 0.58
CA PHE A 109 -15.46 -6.32 -0.52
C PHE A 109 -16.84 -6.62 -1.07
N GLY A 110 -16.90 -6.92 -2.35
CA GLY A 110 -18.11 -7.39 -3.00
C GLY A 110 -17.87 -7.82 -4.45
N GLN A 111 -18.94 -8.22 -5.10
CA GLN A 111 -18.92 -8.60 -6.52
C GLN A 111 -20.18 -8.08 -7.22
N SER A 112 -20.02 -7.48 -8.36
CA SER A 112 -21.13 -6.98 -9.16
C SER A 112 -20.74 -6.81 -10.63
N ASP A 113 -21.65 -7.10 -11.54
CA ASP A 113 -21.47 -6.86 -12.96
C ASP A 113 -21.42 -5.37 -13.32
N LYS A 114 -21.92 -4.52 -12.43
CA LYS A 114 -22.00 -3.06 -12.64
C LYS A 114 -21.93 -2.36 -11.29
N LEU A 115 -21.32 -1.19 -11.26
CA LEU A 115 -21.28 -0.33 -10.08
C LEU A 115 -22.55 0.53 -10.05
N VAL A 116 -23.45 0.28 -9.10
CA VAL A 116 -24.72 0.99 -8.99
C VAL A 116 -24.72 1.87 -7.74
N CYS A 117 -24.86 3.19 -7.95
CA CYS A 117 -25.01 4.13 -6.85
C CYS A 117 -26.35 3.94 -6.13
N GLY A 118 -26.31 3.59 -4.85
CA GLY A 118 -27.51 3.33 -4.04
C GLY A 118 -28.42 4.56 -3.83
N TYR A 119 -27.93 5.78 -4.14
CA TYR A 119 -28.72 7.00 -3.91
C TYR A 119 -29.77 7.24 -5.01
N HIS A 120 -29.36 7.22 -6.30
CA HIS A 120 -30.32 7.49 -7.41
C HIS A 120 -30.21 6.48 -8.56
N GLY A 121 -29.52 5.34 -8.35
CA GLY A 121 -29.43 4.27 -9.34
C GLY A 121 -28.55 4.59 -10.56
N TRP A 122 -27.67 5.61 -10.48
CA TRP A 122 -26.68 5.81 -11.54
C TRP A 122 -25.76 4.60 -11.60
N THR A 123 -25.63 4.06 -12.80
CA THR A 123 -24.96 2.78 -13.03
C THR A 123 -23.75 2.97 -13.93
N TYR A 124 -22.64 2.39 -13.51
CA TYR A 124 -21.37 2.45 -14.21
C TYR A 124 -20.88 1.06 -14.57
N ASP A 125 -20.21 0.93 -15.72
CA ASP A 125 -19.49 -0.28 -16.06
C ASP A 125 -18.14 -0.37 -15.31
N HIS A 126 -17.38 -1.45 -15.56
CA HIS A 126 -16.06 -1.66 -14.97
C HIS A 126 -14.96 -0.76 -15.57
N ASP A 127 -15.24 0.02 -16.60
CA ASP A 127 -14.39 1.08 -17.12
C ASP A 127 -14.70 2.45 -16.50
N GLY A 128 -15.74 2.49 -15.65
CA GLY A 128 -16.23 3.70 -14.99
C GLY A 128 -17.15 4.54 -15.86
N ASN A 129 -17.55 4.07 -17.05
CA ASN A 129 -18.48 4.82 -17.90
C ASN A 129 -19.89 4.79 -17.34
N LEU A 130 -20.60 5.91 -17.39
CA LEU A 130 -22.01 5.96 -17.05
C LEU A 130 -22.82 5.24 -18.14
N ILE A 131 -23.44 4.10 -17.78
CA ILE A 131 -24.22 3.26 -18.68
C ILE A 131 -25.71 3.23 -18.36
N GLY A 132 -26.12 3.83 -17.25
CA GLY A 132 -27.53 3.89 -16.88
C GLY A 132 -27.84 4.96 -15.84
N LYS A 133 -29.01 5.54 -15.99
CA LYS A 133 -29.57 6.49 -15.04
C LYS A 133 -31.09 6.32 -14.99
N ARG A 134 -31.70 6.65 -13.85
CA ARG A 134 -33.16 6.62 -13.71
C ARG A 134 -33.77 7.73 -14.59
N ASP A 135 -34.92 7.45 -15.19
CA ASP A 135 -35.70 8.39 -16.00
C ASP A 135 -34.85 9.15 -17.06
N PRO A 136 -34.11 8.42 -17.93
CA PRO A 136 -33.15 9.05 -18.84
C PRO A 136 -33.76 10.05 -19.81
N LYS A 137 -35.07 9.92 -20.09
CA LYS A 137 -35.86 10.83 -20.93
C LYS A 137 -35.96 12.28 -20.37
N ASP A 138 -35.74 12.43 -19.05
CA ASP A 138 -35.82 13.74 -18.40
C ASP A 138 -34.47 14.50 -18.38
N PHE A 139 -33.43 13.87 -18.93
CA PHE A 139 -32.09 14.48 -19.07
C PHE A 139 -31.89 15.00 -20.49
N VAL A 140 -32.44 16.17 -20.78
CA VAL A 140 -32.30 16.82 -22.09
C VAL A 140 -30.89 17.37 -22.26
N ASP A 141 -30.28 17.20 -23.45
CA ASP A 141 -28.91 17.66 -23.78
C ASP A 141 -27.83 17.22 -22.79
N PHE A 142 -28.00 16.03 -22.19
CA PHE A 142 -27.11 15.49 -21.20
C PHE A 142 -26.07 14.56 -21.83
N ASP A 143 -24.79 14.94 -21.74
CA ASP A 143 -23.67 14.13 -22.21
C ASP A 143 -23.23 13.14 -21.13
N ASP A 144 -23.57 11.86 -21.30
CA ASP A 144 -23.18 10.78 -20.38
C ASP A 144 -21.66 10.56 -20.37
N SER A 145 -20.95 10.83 -21.46
CA SER A 145 -19.50 10.62 -21.56
C SER A 145 -18.72 11.50 -20.58
N CYS A 146 -19.22 12.70 -20.27
CA CYS A 146 -18.64 13.62 -19.30
C CYS A 146 -18.92 13.21 -17.83
N ARG A 147 -19.66 12.11 -17.61
CA ARG A 147 -20.09 11.64 -16.28
C ARG A 147 -19.50 10.30 -15.89
N SER A 148 -18.46 9.85 -16.56
CA SER A 148 -17.66 8.71 -16.14
C SER A 148 -17.02 8.95 -14.78
N LEU A 149 -16.78 7.88 -14.02
CA LEU A 149 -16.11 7.95 -12.72
C LEU A 149 -14.71 8.55 -12.87
N HIS A 150 -14.30 9.29 -11.87
CA HIS A 150 -12.92 9.76 -11.80
C HIS A 150 -11.99 8.58 -11.58
N LYS A 151 -11.08 8.39 -12.51
CA LYS A 151 -10.10 7.31 -12.47
C LYS A 151 -9.00 7.59 -11.46
N VAL A 152 -8.44 6.52 -10.93
CA VAL A 152 -7.18 6.50 -10.20
C VAL A 152 -6.24 5.60 -11.01
N LYS A 153 -4.99 6.00 -11.17
CA LYS A 153 -4.01 5.19 -11.90
C LYS A 153 -3.76 3.90 -11.12
N VAL A 154 -3.73 2.76 -11.80
CA VAL A 154 -3.52 1.44 -11.20
C VAL A 154 -2.56 0.64 -12.04
N GLU A 155 -1.58 0.00 -11.42
CA GLU A 155 -0.65 -0.93 -12.05
C GLU A 155 -0.42 -2.14 -11.14
N LEU A 156 0.00 -3.24 -11.73
CA LEU A 156 0.28 -4.49 -11.04
C LEU A 156 1.78 -4.78 -11.04
N LEU A 157 2.24 -5.31 -9.90
CA LEU A 157 3.55 -5.95 -9.79
C LEU A 157 3.32 -7.39 -9.30
N GLY A 158 3.37 -8.34 -10.22
CA GLY A 158 2.83 -9.67 -9.98
C GLY A 158 1.35 -9.59 -9.59
N ASN A 159 0.99 -10.15 -8.45
CA ASN A 159 -0.37 -10.08 -7.90
C ASN A 159 -0.62 -8.87 -6.98
N LEU A 160 0.36 -8.01 -6.76
CA LEU A 160 0.22 -6.81 -5.94
C LEU A 160 -0.42 -5.68 -6.75
N ILE A 161 -1.40 -5.00 -6.16
CA ILE A 161 -2.14 -3.89 -6.80
C ILE A 161 -1.60 -2.59 -6.23
N PHE A 162 -1.08 -1.72 -7.11
CA PHE A 162 -0.63 -0.38 -6.75
C PHE A 162 -1.52 0.68 -7.37
N VAL A 163 -1.75 1.77 -6.64
CA VAL A 163 -2.51 2.93 -7.11
C VAL A 163 -1.68 4.20 -7.00
N ASN A 164 -1.96 5.16 -7.90
CA ASN A 164 -1.42 6.50 -7.83
C ASN A 164 -2.53 7.51 -8.15
N PHE A 165 -2.65 8.57 -7.35
CA PHE A 165 -3.67 9.60 -7.57
C PHE A 165 -3.27 10.61 -8.66
N ASP A 166 -2.00 10.65 -9.03
CA ASP A 166 -1.51 11.38 -10.18
C ASP A 166 -1.62 10.50 -11.44
N LEU A 167 -2.53 10.87 -12.34
CA LEU A 167 -2.74 10.14 -13.59
C LEU A 167 -1.55 10.26 -14.56
N ASP A 168 -0.76 11.33 -14.41
CA ASP A 168 0.40 11.60 -15.25
C ASP A 168 1.72 11.07 -14.63
N ALA A 169 1.65 10.41 -13.46
CA ALA A 169 2.81 9.79 -12.83
C ALA A 169 3.54 8.84 -13.78
N GLU A 170 4.84 8.70 -13.63
CA GLU A 170 5.62 7.65 -14.30
C GLU A 170 5.02 6.27 -14.01
N SER A 171 5.32 5.29 -14.86
CA SER A 171 4.90 3.90 -14.59
C SER A 171 5.50 3.40 -13.28
N LEU A 172 4.84 2.41 -12.66
CA LEU A 172 5.35 1.76 -11.45
C LEU A 172 6.78 1.21 -11.67
N LYS A 173 7.03 0.66 -12.86
CA LYS A 173 8.35 0.14 -13.22
C LYS A 173 9.41 1.23 -13.27
N GLU A 174 9.13 2.35 -13.92
CA GLU A 174 10.07 3.48 -14.00
C GLU A 174 10.32 4.09 -12.62
N ASN A 175 9.28 4.22 -11.80
CA ASN A 175 9.37 4.77 -10.46
C ASN A 175 10.18 3.90 -9.50
N LEU A 176 10.03 2.57 -9.57
CA LEU A 176 10.79 1.62 -8.75
C LEU A 176 12.23 1.41 -9.27
N GLY A 177 12.48 1.64 -10.56
CA GLY A 177 13.79 1.47 -11.16
C GLY A 177 14.39 0.08 -10.91
N VAL A 178 15.62 0.03 -10.42
CA VAL A 178 16.32 -1.24 -10.17
C VAL A 178 15.60 -2.16 -9.19
N ILE A 179 14.86 -1.59 -8.24
CA ILE A 179 14.08 -2.34 -7.25
C ILE A 179 12.99 -3.17 -7.93
N TYR A 180 12.41 -2.67 -9.03
CA TYR A 180 11.42 -3.42 -9.79
C TYR A 180 11.98 -4.75 -10.30
N ASP A 181 13.18 -4.74 -10.86
CA ASP A 181 13.82 -5.94 -11.41
C ASP A 181 14.23 -6.91 -10.28
N GLU A 182 14.74 -6.39 -9.15
CA GLU A 182 15.06 -7.20 -7.96
C GLU A 182 13.82 -7.87 -7.36
N ILE A 183 12.69 -7.15 -7.28
CA ILE A 183 11.43 -7.69 -6.77
C ILE A 183 10.88 -8.80 -7.68
N GLN A 184 11.11 -8.75 -9.00
CA GLN A 184 10.68 -9.80 -9.92
C GLN A 184 11.28 -11.18 -9.59
N GLU A 185 12.45 -11.24 -8.95
CA GLU A 185 13.07 -12.50 -8.52
C GLU A 185 12.20 -13.27 -7.49
N PHE A 186 11.33 -12.57 -6.76
CA PHE A 186 10.42 -13.19 -5.79
C PHE A 186 9.16 -13.80 -6.42
N GLN A 187 8.93 -13.57 -7.73
CA GLN A 187 7.80 -14.14 -8.49
C GLN A 187 6.44 -13.95 -7.80
N PHE A 188 6.11 -12.71 -7.43
CA PHE A 188 4.87 -12.40 -6.71
C PHE A 188 3.60 -12.87 -7.42
N GLU A 189 3.65 -13.07 -8.73
CA GLU A 189 2.56 -13.66 -9.51
C GLU A 189 2.25 -15.11 -9.15
N ASN A 190 3.21 -15.82 -8.52
CA ASN A 190 3.08 -17.20 -8.07
C ASN A 190 2.75 -17.32 -6.57
N LEU A 191 2.69 -16.20 -5.86
CA LEU A 191 2.38 -16.17 -4.44
C LEU A 191 0.89 -15.94 -4.22
N SER A 192 0.34 -16.60 -3.21
CA SER A 192 -1.04 -16.41 -2.76
C SER A 192 -1.08 -15.58 -1.46
N LEU A 193 -2.08 -14.75 -1.32
CA LEU A 193 -2.33 -14.01 -0.09
C LEU A 193 -2.88 -14.99 0.97
N ILE A 194 -2.13 -15.19 2.04
CA ILE A 194 -2.55 -16.06 3.14
C ILE A 194 -3.45 -15.30 4.12
N ASP A 195 -3.06 -14.05 4.44
CA ASP A 195 -3.83 -13.21 5.36
C ASP A 195 -3.49 -11.72 5.18
N HIS A 196 -4.40 -10.86 5.65
CA HIS A 196 -4.25 -9.41 5.62
C HIS A 196 -4.75 -8.80 6.92
N TYR A 197 -3.87 -8.13 7.66
CA TYR A 197 -4.19 -7.46 8.90
C TYR A 197 -4.09 -5.95 8.76
N THR A 198 -5.06 -5.24 9.31
CA THR A 198 -5.02 -3.78 9.44
C THR A 198 -4.97 -3.38 10.91
N TYR A 199 -3.93 -2.66 11.30
CA TYR A 199 -3.77 -2.09 12.63
C TYR A 199 -3.98 -0.58 12.60
N ARG A 200 -4.78 -0.05 13.54
CA ARG A 200 -4.95 1.39 13.73
C ARG A 200 -4.06 1.86 14.86
N LEU A 201 -2.95 2.48 14.52
CA LEU A 201 -2.00 3.02 15.47
C LEU A 201 -2.31 4.49 15.77
N LYS A 202 -2.20 4.90 17.05
CA LYS A 202 -2.38 6.30 17.48
C LYS A 202 -1.05 7.06 17.41
N CYS A 203 -0.41 7.06 16.24
CA CYS A 203 0.85 7.75 16.01
C CYS A 203 0.91 8.31 14.58
N ASN A 204 1.91 9.14 14.32
CA ASN A 204 2.23 9.55 12.96
C ASN A 204 2.77 8.33 12.17
N TRP A 205 2.41 8.20 10.92
CA TRP A 205 2.80 7.08 10.05
C TRP A 205 4.32 6.88 9.96
N LYS A 206 5.10 7.98 10.01
CA LYS A 206 6.57 7.92 9.99
C LYS A 206 7.13 7.14 11.18
N ILE A 207 6.53 7.33 12.37
CA ILE A 207 6.95 6.58 13.57
C ILE A 207 6.79 5.08 13.38
N ALA A 208 5.65 4.66 12.81
CA ALA A 208 5.42 3.25 12.53
C ALA A 208 6.39 2.71 11.47
N LEU A 209 6.65 3.48 10.41
CA LEU A 209 7.59 3.07 9.36
C LEU A 209 9.03 3.02 9.88
N GLU A 210 9.48 4.07 10.56
CA GLU A 210 10.85 4.20 11.07
C GLU A 210 11.20 3.09 12.06
N ALA A 211 10.25 2.66 12.91
CA ALA A 211 10.44 1.52 13.80
C ALA A 211 10.72 0.20 13.06
N ASN A 212 10.25 0.05 11.82
CA ASN A 212 10.52 -1.13 10.99
C ASN A 212 11.77 -0.98 10.11
N MET A 213 12.40 0.21 10.07
CA MET A 213 13.58 0.48 9.26
C MET A 213 14.90 0.41 10.03
N GLU A 214 14.84 0.15 11.33
CA GLU A 214 16.02 0.03 12.18
C GLU A 214 15.96 -1.25 13.02
N VAL A 215 17.11 -1.73 13.47
CA VAL A 215 17.22 -2.93 14.29
C VAL A 215 17.73 -2.64 15.71
N TYR A 216 17.88 -1.36 16.07
CA TYR A 216 18.44 -0.96 17.34
C TYR A 216 17.58 -1.36 18.54
N HIS A 217 16.25 -1.28 18.38
CA HIS A 217 15.29 -1.68 19.41
C HIS A 217 15.19 -3.20 19.60
N VAL A 218 15.58 -4.00 18.59
CA VAL A 218 15.34 -5.45 18.57
C VAL A 218 15.98 -6.15 19.79
N GLN A 219 17.19 -5.75 20.17
CA GLN A 219 17.87 -6.34 21.35
C GLN A 219 17.13 -6.05 22.67
N SER A 220 16.36 -4.98 22.74
CA SER A 220 15.65 -4.57 23.97
C SER A 220 14.21 -5.06 24.02
N ILE A 221 13.52 -5.09 22.87
CA ILE A 221 12.08 -5.41 22.78
C ILE A 221 11.87 -6.82 22.24
N HIS A 222 12.72 -7.26 21.31
CA HIS A 222 12.63 -8.55 20.65
C HIS A 222 13.84 -9.43 20.96
N CYS A 223 14.34 -9.39 22.20
CA CYS A 223 15.56 -10.10 22.61
C CYS A 223 15.48 -11.61 22.35
N LEU A 224 14.29 -12.20 22.39
CA LEU A 224 14.09 -13.63 22.10
C LEU A 224 14.39 -14.02 20.64
N LEU A 225 14.30 -13.10 19.68
CA LEU A 225 14.69 -13.37 18.30
C LEU A 225 16.17 -13.72 18.13
N TYR A 226 17.02 -13.37 19.11
CA TYR A 226 18.46 -13.65 19.09
C TYR A 226 18.88 -14.78 20.03
N THR A 227 18.01 -15.23 20.92
CA THR A 227 18.36 -16.17 21.99
C THR A 227 17.77 -17.55 21.77
N SER A 228 16.84 -17.69 20.83
CA SER A 228 16.18 -18.96 20.53
C SER A 228 16.45 -19.39 19.10
N ASP A 229 16.67 -20.69 18.94
CA ASP A 229 16.59 -21.31 17.62
C ASP A 229 15.12 -21.27 17.18
N ALA A 230 14.85 -20.68 16.04
CA ALA A 230 13.49 -20.57 15.48
C ALA A 230 12.80 -21.94 15.29
N ALA A 231 13.57 -23.04 15.28
CA ALA A 231 13.08 -24.41 15.25
C ALA A 231 12.56 -24.90 16.62
N ASP A 232 13.05 -24.34 17.73
CA ASP A 232 12.65 -24.74 19.08
C ASP A 232 11.47 -23.96 19.63
N GLU A 233 11.09 -22.85 18.98
CA GLU A 233 9.99 -21.98 19.38
C GLU A 233 8.64 -22.40 18.80
N GLY A 234 8.24 -23.62 19.10
CA GLY A 234 6.98 -24.15 18.59
C GLY A 234 5.70 -23.43 19.01
N LEU A 235 5.71 -22.35 19.82
CA LEU A 235 4.46 -21.77 20.31
C LEU A 235 4.47 -20.25 20.63
N GLY A 236 5.56 -19.52 20.54
CA GLY A 236 5.57 -18.05 20.73
C GLY A 236 4.94 -17.56 22.05
N VAL A 237 5.07 -18.33 23.14
CA VAL A 237 4.55 -17.98 24.48
C VAL A 237 5.70 -18.07 25.47
N ASP A 238 5.90 -17.04 26.28
CA ASP A 238 6.80 -17.16 27.41
C ASP A 238 6.19 -18.12 28.47
N LEU A 239 7.04 -18.67 29.34
CA LEU A 239 6.61 -19.54 30.41
C LEU A 239 5.71 -18.84 31.46
N GLY A 240 5.49 -17.56 31.37
CA GLY A 240 4.58 -16.76 32.16
C GLY A 240 3.21 -16.53 31.51
N GLY A 241 2.94 -17.12 30.33
CA GLY A 241 1.66 -17.00 29.64
C GLY A 241 1.41 -15.65 28.99
N ARG A 242 2.42 -14.82 28.78
CA ARG A 242 2.32 -13.59 28.01
C ARG A 242 2.62 -13.90 26.54
N ARG A 243 1.68 -13.51 25.68
CA ARG A 243 1.95 -13.50 24.24
C ARG A 243 3.02 -12.45 23.97
N ILE A 244 4.09 -12.87 23.34
CA ILE A 244 5.06 -11.97 22.73
C ILE A 244 4.45 -11.62 21.37
N ILE A 245 4.00 -10.37 21.28
CA ILE A 245 3.43 -9.80 20.04
C ILE A 245 4.60 -9.34 19.19
#